data_67bac990dfbb571b8bfb39418ebd0e0d
#
_entry.id   67bac990dfbb571b8bfb39418ebd0e0d
#
_cell.length_a   1.000
_cell.length_b   1.000
_cell.length_c   1.000
_cell.angle_alpha   90.00
_cell.angle_beta   90.00
_cell.angle_gamma   90.00
#
_symmetry.space_group_name_H-M   'P 1'
#
loop_
_entity.id
_entity.type
_entity.pdbx_description
1 polymer ?
#
loop_
_entity_poly.entity_id
_entity_poly.type
_entity_poly.pdbx_seq_one_letter_code
_entity_poly.pdbx_strand_id
1 'polypeptide(L)'
;MGNLKQAAKRLSEQITDYLQQKQTVLVCFQVKINNVDLLAWLKSQTAYPQFYLNFRDKTKILAASGKVRTFSDLDAAQEFIEQCDYPLVGGLQFQGYGQFVLPQFLLVQSENSTALNCFVEGADSASTALAALKTLSNTTPLSPLPKQIPLCTERRADRQTWCDWVNQALFEIRQGKLSKLVLANETQLHLKQSINAYDFLAESEKYNQGCYHFLWAENPNSQFVGSTPERLFVREYNLFLTEALAGTAPVSDDPQENQRQADWLLRDEKNRNENWLVVQDIAQNLRDLTETFEVGELELKPLRKVQHLLRKIRADLAAHYQDAALLNAIHPTAAVSGLPQQQAKMILSKIETFERGWYAGTFGVMSKTDAEFCVAIRSAFVESHRIRVFAGAGIVEGSQPLEEWQEIERKAAGLISLFAKNQ
;
A
#
# COMPACT_ATOMS: atom_id res chain seq x y z
N MET A 1 27.54 16.45 5.09
CA MET A 1 26.18 16.49 4.57
C MET A 1 25.48 17.74 5.07
N GLY A 2 24.63 18.38 4.27
CA GLY A 2 23.89 19.59 4.64
C GLY A 2 22.56 19.30 5.29
N ASN A 3 21.86 20.34 5.71
CA ASN A 3 20.46 20.27 6.14
C ASN A 3 19.52 20.71 5.01
N LEU A 4 18.19 20.56 5.19
CA LEU A 4 17.16 20.92 4.21
C LEU A 4 17.28 22.40 3.75
N LYS A 5 17.62 23.33 4.66
CA LYS A 5 17.77 24.75 4.33
C LYS A 5 18.94 25.01 3.37
N GLN A 6 20.06 24.34 3.58
CA GLN A 6 21.22 24.42 2.69
C GLN A 6 20.91 23.78 1.34
N ALA A 7 20.20 22.63 1.33
CA ALA A 7 19.76 21.98 0.13
C ALA A 7 18.80 22.85 -0.69
N ALA A 8 17.81 23.49 -0.05
CA ALA A 8 16.88 24.40 -0.71
C ALA A 8 17.62 25.55 -1.41
N LYS A 9 18.65 26.13 -0.76
CA LYS A 9 19.48 27.18 -1.36
C LYS A 9 20.20 26.69 -2.62
N ARG A 10 20.87 25.52 -2.53
CA ARG A 10 21.59 24.93 -3.68
C ARG A 10 20.65 24.62 -4.84
N LEU A 11 19.49 24.02 -4.55
CA LEU A 11 18.48 23.72 -5.57
C LEU A 11 17.95 25.02 -6.21
N SER A 12 17.74 26.07 -5.42
CA SER A 12 17.30 27.37 -5.95
C SER A 12 18.30 27.95 -6.94
N GLU A 13 19.61 27.88 -6.65
CA GLU A 13 20.67 28.32 -7.55
C GLU A 13 20.64 27.51 -8.87
N GLN A 14 20.60 26.18 -8.79
CA GLN A 14 20.57 25.28 -9.94
C GLN A 14 19.32 25.49 -10.83
N ILE A 15 18.13 25.66 -10.21
CA ILE A 15 16.89 25.89 -10.96
C ILE A 15 16.90 27.28 -11.61
N THR A 16 17.49 28.28 -10.95
CA THR A 16 17.63 29.61 -11.52
C THR A 16 18.55 29.59 -12.78
N ASP A 17 19.66 28.86 -12.69
CA ASP A 17 20.57 28.68 -13.86
C ASP A 17 19.86 27.93 -15.00
N TYR A 18 19.06 26.90 -14.70
CA TYR A 18 18.23 26.19 -15.66
C TYR A 18 17.26 27.13 -16.40
N LEU A 19 16.59 28.04 -15.68
CA LEU A 19 15.70 29.05 -16.27
C LEU A 19 16.45 30.08 -17.13
N GLN A 20 17.62 30.56 -16.69
CA GLN A 20 18.44 31.51 -17.44
C GLN A 20 18.90 30.91 -18.77
N GLN A 21 19.19 29.61 -18.79
CA GLN A 21 19.57 28.87 -19.99
C GLN A 21 18.38 28.53 -20.89
N LYS A 22 17.16 28.90 -20.52
CA LYS A 22 15.90 28.61 -21.23
C LYS A 22 15.74 27.12 -21.59
N GLN A 23 16.19 26.25 -20.70
CA GLN A 23 16.07 24.81 -20.89
C GLN A 23 14.61 24.36 -20.79
N THR A 24 14.25 23.36 -21.59
CA THR A 24 12.90 22.73 -21.57
C THR A 24 12.96 21.24 -21.26
N VAL A 25 14.17 20.67 -21.23
CA VAL A 25 14.38 19.23 -21.01
C VAL A 25 14.12 18.88 -19.54
N LEU A 26 13.53 17.71 -19.31
CA LEU A 26 13.36 17.16 -17.98
C LEU A 26 14.74 16.88 -17.34
N VAL A 27 14.97 17.43 -16.16
CA VAL A 27 16.20 17.24 -15.38
C VAL A 27 15.90 16.93 -13.92
N CYS A 28 16.84 16.24 -13.28
CA CYS A 28 16.82 15.96 -11.84
C CYS A 28 18.01 16.65 -11.18
N PHE A 29 17.76 17.56 -10.25
CA PHE A 29 18.77 18.11 -9.34
C PHE A 29 18.77 17.31 -8.04
N GLN A 30 19.93 16.78 -7.67
CA GLN A 30 20.07 15.96 -6.47
C GLN A 30 21.00 16.60 -5.44
N VAL A 31 20.59 16.58 -4.18
CA VAL A 31 21.40 17.02 -3.04
C VAL A 31 21.33 15.98 -1.93
N LYS A 32 22.48 15.57 -1.40
CA LYS A 32 22.54 14.70 -0.20
C LYS A 32 22.46 15.54 1.08
N ILE A 33 21.58 15.13 1.98
CA ILE A 33 21.36 15.76 3.29
C ILE A 33 21.45 14.73 4.41
N ASN A 34 21.51 15.20 5.65
CA ASN A 34 21.33 14.35 6.82
C ASN A 34 19.90 13.80 6.86
N ASN A 35 19.71 12.67 7.53
CA ASN A 35 18.39 12.09 7.71
C ASN A 35 17.45 13.07 8.44
N VAL A 36 16.20 13.09 8.01
CA VAL A 36 15.12 13.90 8.55
C VAL A 36 13.89 13.02 8.80
N ASP A 37 13.00 13.44 9.68
CA ASP A 37 11.70 12.80 9.82
C ASP A 37 10.84 13.11 8.58
N LEU A 38 10.68 12.12 7.70
CA LEU A 38 10.00 12.31 6.40
C LEU A 38 8.49 12.51 6.55
N LEU A 39 7.84 11.93 7.58
CA LEU A 39 6.43 12.21 7.86
C LEU A 39 6.23 13.62 8.41
N ALA A 40 7.09 14.07 9.32
CA ALA A 40 7.07 15.44 9.84
C ALA A 40 7.37 16.47 8.72
N TRP A 41 8.22 16.10 7.77
CA TRP A 41 8.48 16.91 6.60
C TRP A 41 7.23 16.97 5.69
N LEU A 42 6.65 15.85 5.29
CA LEU A 42 5.44 15.79 4.45
C LEU A 42 4.27 16.56 5.08
N LYS A 43 4.08 16.44 6.40
CA LYS A 43 3.02 17.15 7.15
C LYS A 43 3.10 18.66 7.00
N SER A 44 4.28 19.20 6.69
CA SER A 44 4.51 20.66 6.49
C SER A 44 4.41 21.09 5.03
N GLN A 45 4.40 20.16 4.06
CA GLN A 45 4.36 20.50 2.63
C GLN A 45 2.93 20.78 2.18
N THR A 46 2.79 21.69 1.20
CA THR A 46 1.49 22.13 0.68
C THR A 46 1.26 21.73 -0.78
N ALA A 47 2.28 21.17 -1.44
CA ALA A 47 2.17 20.65 -2.80
C ALA A 47 1.65 19.22 -2.80
N TYR A 48 0.71 18.92 -3.68
CA TYR A 48 0.06 17.61 -3.85
C TYR A 48 0.23 17.09 -5.30
N PRO A 49 0.12 15.76 -5.52
CA PRO A 49 -0.09 14.73 -4.52
C PRO A 49 1.09 14.58 -3.57
N GLN A 50 0.83 13.95 -2.43
CA GLN A 50 1.89 13.55 -1.51
C GLN A 50 1.89 12.03 -1.38
N PHE A 51 3.08 11.47 -1.34
CA PHE A 51 3.31 10.03 -1.22
C PHE A 51 4.35 9.75 -0.15
N TYR A 52 4.10 8.70 0.65
CA TYR A 52 5.05 8.16 1.61
C TYR A 52 5.06 6.64 1.51
N LEU A 53 6.23 6.05 1.55
CA LEU A 53 6.39 4.59 1.64
C LEU A 53 7.61 4.26 2.49
N ASN A 54 7.37 3.65 3.66
CA ASN A 54 8.39 3.04 4.48
C ASN A 54 8.38 1.53 4.21
N PHE A 55 9.48 1.01 3.71
CA PHE A 55 9.59 -0.39 3.30
C PHE A 55 9.65 -1.30 4.51
N ARG A 56 9.02 -2.47 4.44
CA ARG A 56 8.85 -3.38 5.59
C ARG A 56 10.15 -3.95 6.14
N ASP A 57 11.20 -4.01 5.33
CA ASP A 57 12.56 -4.41 5.70
C ASP A 57 13.39 -3.24 6.26
N LYS A 58 12.81 -2.02 6.24
CA LYS A 58 13.43 -0.78 6.71
C LYS A 58 14.71 -0.38 5.96
N THR A 59 14.92 -0.88 4.75
CA THR A 59 16.11 -0.56 3.95
C THR A 59 16.07 0.87 3.43
N LYS A 60 14.86 1.36 3.09
CA LYS A 60 14.65 2.72 2.59
C LYS A 60 13.28 3.27 2.99
N ILE A 61 13.17 4.60 2.97
CA ILE A 61 11.91 5.34 3.12
C ILE A 61 11.83 6.35 1.99
N LEU A 62 10.67 6.44 1.34
CA LEU A 62 10.38 7.42 0.30
C LEU A 62 9.37 8.44 0.81
N ALA A 63 9.58 9.71 0.48
CA ALA A 63 8.59 10.77 0.66
C ALA A 63 8.59 11.68 -0.57
N ALA A 64 7.42 11.89 -1.18
CA ALA A 64 7.28 12.71 -2.36
C ALA A 64 6.21 13.79 -2.18
N SER A 65 6.44 14.96 -2.78
CA SER A 65 5.52 16.11 -2.72
C SER A 65 5.47 16.83 -4.05
N GLY A 66 4.25 17.14 -4.51
CA GLY A 66 3.99 17.76 -5.79
C GLY A 66 4.20 16.82 -6.99
N LYS A 67 4.01 17.32 -8.19
CA LYS A 67 4.14 16.54 -9.43
C LYS A 67 4.74 17.37 -10.55
N VAL A 68 5.52 16.71 -11.40
CA VAL A 68 5.98 17.20 -12.71
C VAL A 68 5.17 16.54 -13.82
N ARG A 69 5.02 15.20 -13.74
CA ARG A 69 4.19 14.43 -14.69
C ARG A 69 3.25 13.48 -13.94
N THR A 70 2.15 13.15 -14.58
CA THR A 70 1.17 12.16 -14.07
C THR A 70 0.84 11.18 -15.18
N PHE A 71 0.74 9.89 -14.82
CA PHE A 71 0.39 8.79 -15.70
C PHE A 71 -0.79 8.05 -15.12
N SER A 72 -1.90 7.98 -15.84
CA SER A 72 -3.06 7.14 -15.53
C SER A 72 -3.05 5.82 -16.30
N ASP A 73 -2.25 5.77 -17.36
CA ASP A 73 -2.02 4.61 -18.21
C ASP A 73 -0.69 3.93 -17.82
N LEU A 74 -0.71 2.62 -17.63
CA LEU A 74 0.47 1.86 -17.22
C LEU A 74 1.53 1.76 -18.31
N ASP A 75 1.10 1.64 -19.58
CA ASP A 75 2.04 1.50 -20.70
C ASP A 75 2.80 2.83 -20.89
N ALA A 76 2.09 3.95 -20.77
CA ALA A 76 2.73 5.28 -20.78
C ALA A 76 3.70 5.50 -19.61
N ALA A 77 3.38 4.97 -18.42
CA ALA A 77 4.27 5.00 -17.26
C ALA A 77 5.52 4.14 -17.50
N GLN A 78 5.33 2.94 -18.08
CA GLN A 78 6.42 2.04 -18.46
C GLN A 78 7.37 2.68 -19.49
N GLU A 79 6.80 3.22 -20.56
CA GLU A 79 7.59 3.91 -21.60
C GLU A 79 8.45 5.04 -21.01
N PHE A 80 7.88 5.79 -20.07
CA PHE A 80 8.59 6.88 -19.40
C PHE A 80 9.79 6.39 -18.60
N ILE A 81 9.66 5.35 -17.76
CA ILE A 81 10.79 4.86 -16.96
C ILE A 81 11.89 4.22 -17.81
N GLU A 82 11.54 3.64 -18.95
CA GLU A 82 12.51 3.09 -19.90
C GLU A 82 13.35 4.20 -20.58
N GLN A 83 12.70 5.33 -20.91
CA GLN A 83 13.34 6.44 -21.61
C GLN A 83 14.15 7.35 -20.69
N CYS A 84 13.64 7.64 -19.49
CA CYS A 84 14.18 8.69 -18.63
C CYS A 84 14.99 8.19 -17.43
N ASP A 85 14.88 6.92 -17.05
CA ASP A 85 15.52 6.33 -15.85
C ASP A 85 15.21 7.11 -14.56
N TYR A 86 14.02 7.72 -14.48
CA TYR A 86 13.53 8.40 -13.28
C TYR A 86 12.42 7.59 -12.63
N PRO A 87 12.40 7.51 -11.28
CA PRO A 87 11.40 6.71 -10.59
C PRO A 87 10.02 7.37 -10.63
N LEU A 88 8.99 6.56 -10.80
CA LEU A 88 7.59 6.94 -10.58
C LEU A 88 7.11 6.35 -9.25
N VAL A 89 6.35 7.15 -8.50
CA VAL A 89 5.67 6.71 -7.28
C VAL A 89 4.16 6.72 -7.50
N GLY A 90 3.44 5.80 -6.85
CA GLY A 90 1.99 5.69 -7.00
C GLY A 90 1.51 4.26 -6.96
N GLY A 91 0.46 3.94 -7.73
CA GLY A 91 -0.09 2.60 -7.74
C GLY A 91 -1.36 2.44 -8.56
N LEU A 92 -2.07 1.34 -8.30
CA LEU A 92 -3.35 1.00 -8.90
C LEU A 92 -4.42 0.92 -7.82
N GLN A 93 -5.59 1.47 -8.10
CA GLN A 93 -6.80 1.20 -7.33
C GLN A 93 -7.27 -0.25 -7.57
N PHE A 94 -8.14 -0.77 -6.71
CA PHE A 94 -8.66 -2.13 -6.81
C PHE A 94 -9.22 -2.48 -8.20
N GLN A 95 -9.87 -1.53 -8.84
CA GLN A 95 -10.44 -1.72 -10.19
C GLN A 95 -9.40 -1.73 -11.31
N GLY A 96 -8.15 -1.33 -11.02
CA GLY A 96 -7.05 -1.24 -11.98
C GLY A 96 -6.79 0.19 -12.50
N TYR A 97 -7.49 1.21 -12.00
CA TYR A 97 -7.18 2.59 -12.37
C TYR A 97 -5.82 3.00 -11.83
N GLY A 98 -4.91 3.36 -12.72
CA GLY A 98 -3.55 3.76 -12.40
C GLY A 98 -3.43 5.23 -12.02
N GLN A 99 -2.55 5.51 -11.06
CA GLN A 99 -2.11 6.85 -10.75
C GLN A 99 -0.65 6.82 -10.33
N PHE A 100 0.23 7.13 -11.30
CA PHE A 100 1.67 7.23 -11.10
C PHE A 100 2.12 8.65 -11.34
N VAL A 101 3.07 9.12 -10.56
CA VAL A 101 3.60 10.47 -10.70
C VAL A 101 5.13 10.49 -10.70
N LEU A 102 5.69 11.34 -11.55
CA LEU A 102 7.02 11.87 -11.35
C LEU A 102 6.87 13.07 -10.41
N PRO A 103 7.32 12.95 -9.14
CA PRO A 103 7.08 14.02 -8.17
C PRO A 103 7.94 15.26 -8.45
N GLN A 104 7.54 16.42 -7.91
CA GLN A 104 8.39 17.61 -7.92
C GLN A 104 9.59 17.43 -7.00
N PHE A 105 9.36 16.89 -5.79
CA PHE A 105 10.40 16.53 -4.84
C PHE A 105 10.23 15.07 -4.42
N LEU A 106 11.35 14.34 -4.44
CA LEU A 106 11.45 12.98 -3.94
C LEU A 106 12.63 12.87 -2.96
N LEU A 107 12.33 12.59 -1.71
CA LEU A 107 13.31 12.24 -0.70
C LEU A 107 13.41 10.73 -0.60
N VAL A 108 14.62 10.22 -0.76
CA VAL A 108 14.96 8.81 -0.61
C VAL A 108 15.91 8.68 0.56
N GLN A 109 15.41 8.19 1.68
CA GLN A 109 16.17 8.02 2.91
C GLN A 109 16.65 6.59 3.03
N SER A 110 17.94 6.43 3.25
CA SER A 110 18.61 5.19 3.65
C SER A 110 19.10 5.31 5.09
N GLU A 111 19.80 4.28 5.60
CA GLU A 111 20.31 4.25 6.96
C GLU A 111 21.12 5.50 7.33
N ASN A 112 21.99 5.97 6.44
CA ASN A 112 23.00 6.97 6.76
C ASN A 112 22.79 8.35 6.12
N SER A 113 21.86 8.48 5.16
CA SER A 113 21.66 9.72 4.43
C SER A 113 20.32 9.77 3.72
N THR A 114 19.88 11.01 3.40
CA THR A 114 18.73 11.26 2.55
C THR A 114 19.18 11.91 1.24
N ALA A 115 18.80 11.33 0.10
CA ALA A 115 18.91 11.97 -1.20
C ALA A 115 17.63 12.78 -1.44
N LEU A 116 17.77 14.09 -1.60
CA LEU A 116 16.70 15.00 -2.03
C LEU A 116 16.83 15.20 -3.52
N ASN A 117 15.85 14.75 -4.28
CA ASN A 117 15.74 14.92 -5.72
C ASN A 117 14.67 15.96 -6.01
N CYS A 118 14.98 16.90 -6.91
CA CYS A 118 14.07 17.90 -7.44
C CYS A 118 13.99 17.73 -8.95
N PHE A 119 12.81 17.39 -9.46
CA PHE A 119 12.57 17.24 -10.90
C PHE A 119 11.96 18.52 -11.45
N VAL A 120 12.46 18.98 -12.59
CA VAL A 120 11.93 20.15 -13.29
C VAL A 120 11.89 19.89 -14.78
N GLU A 121 10.86 20.43 -15.46
CA GLU A 121 10.66 20.34 -16.89
C GLU A 121 10.05 21.64 -17.42
N GLY A 122 10.87 22.42 -18.11
CA GLY A 122 10.46 23.72 -18.62
C GLY A 122 10.25 24.80 -17.55
N ALA A 123 9.86 25.98 -17.95
CA ALA A 123 9.81 27.18 -17.11
C ALA A 123 8.73 27.11 -16.02
N ASP A 124 7.55 26.54 -16.33
CA ASP A 124 6.42 26.48 -15.39
C ASP A 124 6.73 25.54 -14.22
N SER A 125 7.27 24.36 -14.53
CA SER A 125 7.70 23.39 -13.52
C SER A 125 8.84 23.97 -12.65
N ALA A 126 9.83 24.64 -13.26
CA ALA A 126 10.92 25.28 -12.53
C ALA A 126 10.41 26.41 -11.61
N SER A 127 9.46 27.22 -12.08
CA SER A 127 8.84 28.28 -11.27
C SER A 127 8.04 27.72 -10.09
N THR A 128 7.32 26.62 -10.31
CA THR A 128 6.61 25.88 -9.25
C THR A 128 7.58 25.32 -8.22
N ALA A 129 8.69 24.73 -8.68
CA ALA A 129 9.74 24.24 -7.80
C ALA A 129 10.35 25.35 -6.93
N LEU A 130 10.71 26.49 -7.53
CA LEU A 130 11.25 27.65 -6.79
C LEU A 130 10.26 28.19 -5.75
N ALA A 131 8.97 28.20 -6.03
CA ALA A 131 7.94 28.58 -5.06
C ALA A 131 7.87 27.58 -3.89
N ALA A 132 7.90 26.29 -4.17
CA ALA A 132 7.84 25.24 -3.15
C ALA A 132 9.13 25.15 -2.30
N LEU A 133 10.30 25.53 -2.84
CA LEU A 133 11.55 25.59 -2.08
C LEU A 133 11.50 26.55 -0.88
N LYS A 134 10.60 27.54 -0.88
CA LYS A 134 10.43 28.47 0.25
C LYS A 134 9.97 27.76 1.52
N THR A 135 9.23 26.68 1.38
CA THR A 135 8.70 25.88 2.51
C THR A 135 9.37 24.51 2.65
N LEU A 136 10.28 24.15 1.74
CA LEU A 136 10.91 22.83 1.71
C LEU A 136 11.63 22.46 3.01
N SER A 137 12.21 23.45 3.69
CA SER A 137 12.92 23.23 4.96
C SER A 137 12.00 23.17 6.19
N ASN A 138 10.70 23.40 6.02
CA ASN A 138 9.75 23.32 7.11
C ASN A 138 9.51 21.86 7.52
N THR A 139 9.33 21.66 8.81
CA THR A 139 8.89 20.39 9.40
C THR A 139 7.84 20.68 10.44
N THR A 140 6.75 19.92 10.44
CA THR A 140 5.72 20.00 11.47
C THR A 140 5.84 18.78 12.38
N PRO A 141 6.13 18.92 13.67
CA PRO A 141 6.27 17.77 14.56
C PRO A 141 5.05 16.86 14.54
N LEU A 142 5.31 15.57 14.62
CA LEU A 142 4.25 14.56 14.76
C LEU A 142 3.71 14.60 16.19
N SER A 143 2.40 14.45 16.30
CA SER A 143 1.68 14.54 17.58
C SER A 143 1.05 13.19 17.94
N PRO A 144 0.98 12.83 19.22
CA PRO A 144 0.22 11.66 19.65
C PRO A 144 -1.26 11.77 19.25
N LEU A 145 -1.88 10.66 18.90
CA LEU A 145 -3.29 10.65 18.56
C LEU A 145 -4.16 10.93 19.79
N PRO A 146 -5.21 11.75 19.65
CA PRO A 146 -6.18 11.95 20.72
C PRO A 146 -6.96 10.65 20.96
N LYS A 147 -6.90 10.11 22.18
CA LYS A 147 -7.68 8.95 22.57
C LYS A 147 -9.12 9.35 22.82
N GLN A 148 -10.05 8.79 22.05
CA GLN A 148 -11.45 9.17 22.08
C GLN A 148 -12.38 7.99 21.77
N ILE A 149 -13.65 8.13 22.17
CA ILE A 149 -14.73 7.21 21.77
C ILE A 149 -15.38 7.84 20.54
N PRO A 150 -15.56 7.10 19.44
CA PRO A 150 -16.30 7.58 18.27
C PRO A 150 -17.71 8.04 18.66
N LEU A 151 -18.16 9.17 18.11
CA LEU A 151 -19.53 9.68 18.27
C LEU A 151 -20.55 8.75 17.64
N CYS A 152 -20.18 8.20 16.49
CA CYS A 152 -20.97 7.26 15.72
C CYS A 152 -20.04 6.27 15.00
N THR A 153 -20.51 5.04 14.88
CA THR A 153 -19.86 3.97 14.09
C THR A 153 -20.88 3.41 13.13
N GLU A 154 -20.60 3.53 11.83
CA GLU A 154 -21.44 3.00 10.75
C GLU A 154 -20.67 1.92 10.01
N ARG A 155 -21.34 0.81 9.65
CA ARG A 155 -20.78 -0.26 8.84
C ARG A 155 -21.59 -0.43 7.57
N ARG A 156 -20.93 -0.75 6.44
CA ARG A 156 -21.65 -1.06 5.20
C ARG A 156 -22.42 -2.37 5.31
N ALA A 157 -21.87 -3.35 5.99
CA ALA A 157 -22.58 -4.53 6.41
C ALA A 157 -22.52 -4.66 7.93
N ASP A 158 -23.64 -4.82 8.59
CA ASP A 158 -23.71 -5.31 9.96
C ASP A 158 -23.44 -6.83 9.98
N ARG A 159 -23.45 -7.44 11.16
CA ARG A 159 -23.14 -8.87 11.30
C ARG A 159 -24.09 -9.74 10.46
N GLN A 160 -25.39 -9.42 10.42
CA GLN A 160 -26.36 -10.22 9.67
C GLN A 160 -26.14 -10.09 8.18
N THR A 161 -26.05 -8.87 7.68
CA THR A 161 -25.76 -8.57 6.26
C THR A 161 -24.44 -9.21 5.81
N TRP A 162 -23.41 -9.16 6.66
CA TRP A 162 -22.15 -9.85 6.37
C TRP A 162 -22.31 -11.36 6.24
N CYS A 163 -23.06 -12.00 7.16
CA CYS A 163 -23.34 -13.42 7.06
C CYS A 163 -24.10 -13.77 5.78
N ASP A 164 -25.01 -12.92 5.35
CA ASP A 164 -25.75 -13.11 4.09
C ASP A 164 -24.81 -12.98 2.88
N TRP A 165 -23.89 -12.02 2.89
CA TRP A 165 -22.85 -11.90 1.86
C TRP A 165 -21.94 -13.12 1.79
N VAL A 166 -21.50 -13.63 2.94
CA VAL A 166 -20.67 -14.87 3.00
C VAL A 166 -21.44 -16.07 2.45
N ASN A 167 -22.73 -16.22 2.83
CA ASN A 167 -23.57 -17.31 2.31
C ASN A 167 -23.77 -17.21 0.78
N GLN A 168 -23.93 -15.98 0.25
CA GLN A 168 -24.00 -15.78 -1.19
C GLN A 168 -22.68 -16.14 -1.89
N ALA A 169 -21.52 -15.77 -1.30
CA ALA A 169 -20.22 -16.17 -1.83
C ALA A 169 -20.05 -17.69 -1.83
N LEU A 170 -20.42 -18.35 -0.73
CA LEU A 170 -20.40 -19.82 -0.63
C LEU A 170 -21.31 -20.51 -1.64
N PHE A 171 -22.47 -19.93 -1.93
CA PHE A 171 -23.36 -20.42 -2.96
C PHE A 171 -22.68 -20.39 -4.34
N GLU A 172 -22.05 -19.27 -4.72
CA GLU A 172 -21.34 -19.15 -6.00
C GLU A 172 -20.13 -20.12 -6.09
N ILE A 173 -19.43 -20.36 -4.98
CA ILE A 173 -18.34 -21.34 -4.88
C ILE A 173 -18.88 -22.75 -5.11
N ARG A 174 -19.96 -23.14 -4.44
CA ARG A 174 -20.59 -24.47 -4.62
C ARG A 174 -21.15 -24.71 -6.02
N GLN A 175 -21.51 -23.64 -6.75
CA GLN A 175 -21.88 -23.71 -8.15
C GLN A 175 -20.68 -23.86 -9.10
N GLY A 176 -19.46 -23.90 -8.57
CA GLY A 176 -18.22 -24.01 -9.35
C GLY A 176 -17.84 -22.75 -10.13
N LYS A 177 -18.46 -21.61 -9.85
CA LYS A 177 -18.15 -20.33 -10.53
C LYS A 177 -16.89 -19.68 -9.98
N LEU A 178 -16.59 -19.93 -8.72
CA LEU A 178 -15.44 -19.41 -7.98
C LEU A 178 -14.78 -20.54 -7.17
N SER A 179 -13.47 -20.42 -6.96
CA SER A 179 -12.74 -21.21 -5.95
C SER A 179 -12.53 -20.40 -4.66
N LYS A 180 -12.51 -19.07 -4.77
CA LYS A 180 -12.28 -18.13 -3.67
C LYS A 180 -12.94 -16.79 -3.98
N LEU A 181 -13.48 -16.11 -2.95
CA LEU A 181 -13.92 -14.71 -3.03
C LEU A 181 -13.46 -13.97 -1.77
N VAL A 182 -12.84 -12.78 -1.91
CA VAL A 182 -12.47 -11.97 -0.77
C VAL A 182 -13.47 -10.84 -0.59
N LEU A 183 -14.37 -11.02 0.37
CA LEU A 183 -15.34 -9.99 0.77
C LEU A 183 -14.70 -8.95 1.66
N ALA A 184 -15.12 -7.70 1.52
CA ALA A 184 -14.66 -6.58 2.34
C ALA A 184 -15.83 -5.84 2.99
N ASN A 185 -15.52 -5.19 4.11
CA ASN A 185 -16.44 -4.29 4.80
C ASN A 185 -15.75 -2.96 5.08
N GLU A 186 -16.51 -1.87 5.00
CA GLU A 186 -16.09 -0.53 5.40
C GLU A 186 -16.76 -0.16 6.71
N THR A 187 -15.95 0.28 7.68
CA THR A 187 -16.41 0.85 8.94
C THR A 187 -16.08 2.34 8.97
N GLN A 188 -17.08 3.18 9.07
CA GLN A 188 -16.93 4.63 9.21
C GLN A 188 -17.04 5.03 10.69
N LEU A 189 -16.09 5.83 11.13
CA LEU A 189 -16.00 6.34 12.49
C LEU A 189 -16.08 7.86 12.45
N HIS A 190 -17.07 8.43 13.11
CA HIS A 190 -17.20 9.87 13.28
C HIS A 190 -16.62 10.28 14.62
N LEU A 191 -15.70 11.23 14.62
CA LEU A 191 -14.87 11.60 15.75
C LEU A 191 -15.19 13.02 16.23
N LYS A 192 -15.13 13.23 17.56
CA LYS A 192 -15.26 14.57 18.16
C LYS A 192 -14.04 15.44 17.86
N GLN A 193 -12.84 14.86 17.98
CA GLN A 193 -11.57 15.52 17.67
C GLN A 193 -11.04 15.00 16.34
N SER A 194 -10.57 15.90 15.50
CA SER A 194 -9.96 15.55 14.23
C SER A 194 -8.68 14.73 14.42
N ILE A 195 -8.40 13.84 13.49
CA ILE A 195 -7.16 13.09 13.41
C ILE A 195 -6.41 13.52 12.15
N ASN A 196 -5.14 13.79 12.32
CA ASN A 196 -4.22 14.06 11.22
C ASN A 196 -3.65 12.74 10.68
N ALA A 197 -3.65 12.55 9.36
CA ALA A 197 -3.24 11.31 8.73
C ALA A 197 -1.75 10.97 8.93
N TYR A 198 -0.88 11.98 8.97
CA TYR A 198 0.55 11.79 9.21
C TYR A 198 0.81 11.32 10.65
N ASP A 199 0.11 11.91 11.62
CA ASP A 199 0.17 11.50 13.02
C ASP A 199 -0.40 10.08 13.21
N PHE A 200 -1.49 9.77 12.47
CA PHE A 200 -2.10 8.43 12.46
C PHE A 200 -1.13 7.37 11.92
N LEU A 201 -0.47 7.66 10.79
CA LEU A 201 0.49 6.74 10.21
C LEU A 201 1.71 6.57 11.13
N ALA A 202 2.24 7.65 11.70
CA ALA A 202 3.35 7.60 12.64
C ALA A 202 3.03 6.75 13.89
N GLU A 203 1.81 6.84 14.40
CA GLU A 203 1.37 5.99 15.50
C GLU A 203 1.23 4.52 15.04
N SER A 204 0.71 4.29 13.82
CA SER A 204 0.61 2.95 13.25
C SER A 204 1.96 2.28 13.06
N GLU A 205 3.00 3.01 12.62
CA GLU A 205 4.36 2.49 12.44
C GLU A 205 4.98 1.94 13.74
N LYS A 206 4.67 2.55 14.88
CA LYS A 206 5.18 2.11 16.19
C LYS A 206 4.67 0.71 16.57
N TYR A 207 3.44 0.40 16.18
CA TYR A 207 2.76 -0.83 16.61
C TYR A 207 2.72 -1.94 15.57
N ASN A 208 2.87 -1.63 14.28
CA ASN A 208 2.75 -2.59 13.18
C ASN A 208 4.12 -2.88 12.56
N GLN A 209 4.98 -3.58 13.31
CA GLN A 209 6.31 -3.95 12.83
C GLN A 209 6.25 -4.97 11.68
N GLY A 210 7.26 -4.96 10.79
CA GLY A 210 7.35 -5.88 9.65
C GLY A 210 6.30 -5.62 8.55
N CYS A 211 5.77 -4.39 8.51
CA CYS A 211 4.81 -3.91 7.51
C CYS A 211 5.44 -2.82 6.64
N TYR A 212 4.88 -2.67 5.43
CA TYR A 212 5.01 -1.43 4.67
C TYR A 212 4.08 -0.39 5.30
N HIS A 213 4.55 0.83 5.43
CA HIS A 213 3.72 1.94 5.88
C HIS A 213 3.62 2.95 4.75
N PHE A 214 2.41 3.26 4.34
CA PHE A 214 2.18 4.12 3.18
C PHE A 214 1.17 5.22 3.46
N LEU A 215 1.34 6.33 2.73
CA LEU A 215 0.38 7.42 2.66
C LEU A 215 0.26 7.90 1.21
N TRP A 216 -0.96 8.08 0.76
CA TRP A 216 -1.32 8.75 -0.48
C TRP A 216 -2.31 9.86 -0.19
N ALA A 217 -1.95 11.09 -0.54
CA ALA A 217 -2.80 12.25 -0.42
C ALA A 217 -2.89 12.97 -1.77
N GLU A 218 -4.06 12.98 -2.37
CA GLU A 218 -4.33 13.75 -3.58
C GLU A 218 -4.53 15.23 -3.29
N ASN A 219 -5.03 15.52 -2.08
CA ASN A 219 -5.33 16.85 -1.59
C ASN A 219 -5.34 16.85 -0.04
N PRO A 220 -5.43 18.04 0.61
CA PRO A 220 -5.37 18.13 2.07
C PRO A 220 -6.57 17.55 2.83
N ASN A 221 -7.67 17.21 2.14
CA ASN A 221 -8.92 16.83 2.80
C ASN A 221 -9.15 15.31 2.85
N SER A 222 -8.41 14.55 2.06
CA SER A 222 -8.55 13.10 1.99
C SER A 222 -7.17 12.46 1.83
N GLN A 223 -6.76 11.70 2.83
CA GLN A 223 -5.52 10.95 2.82
C GLN A 223 -5.83 9.47 3.05
N PHE A 224 -5.24 8.63 2.22
CA PHE A 224 -5.29 7.18 2.36
C PHE A 224 -4.01 6.68 2.99
N VAL A 225 -4.10 5.98 4.11
CA VAL A 225 -2.96 5.51 4.89
C VAL A 225 -3.11 4.03 5.23
N GLY A 226 -1.99 3.34 5.39
CA GLY A 226 -2.02 1.94 5.79
C GLY A 226 -0.69 1.42 6.31
N SER A 227 -0.78 0.28 7.01
CA SER A 227 0.35 -0.50 7.51
C SER A 227 0.13 -1.97 7.09
N THR A 228 0.62 -2.32 5.91
CA THR A 228 0.34 -3.61 5.28
C THR A 228 1.51 -4.58 5.41
N PRO A 229 1.25 -5.84 5.80
CA PRO A 229 2.28 -6.88 5.81
C PRO A 229 2.55 -7.46 4.42
N GLU A 230 1.68 -7.19 3.44
CA GLU A 230 1.62 -7.90 2.18
C GLU A 230 2.44 -7.20 1.09
N ARG A 231 3.43 -7.90 0.57
CA ARG A 231 4.18 -7.53 -0.63
C ARG A 231 3.38 -7.96 -1.85
N LEU A 232 3.18 -7.05 -2.80
CA LEU A 232 2.70 -7.46 -4.11
C LEU A 232 3.86 -8.07 -4.91
N PHE A 233 4.94 -7.33 -5.10
CA PHE A 233 6.20 -7.85 -5.62
C PHE A 233 7.38 -6.90 -5.36
N VAL A 234 8.58 -7.45 -5.49
CA VAL A 234 9.84 -6.73 -5.69
C VAL A 234 10.45 -7.22 -6.99
N ARG A 235 10.94 -6.32 -7.79
CA ARG A 235 11.76 -6.61 -8.96
C ARG A 235 13.09 -5.86 -8.83
N GLU A 236 14.17 -6.59 -9.04
CA GLU A 236 15.52 -6.05 -9.18
C GLU A 236 16.10 -6.63 -10.47
N TYR A 237 16.24 -5.80 -11.50
CA TYR A 237 16.52 -6.26 -12.86
C TYR A 237 15.51 -7.37 -13.25
N ASN A 238 15.98 -8.57 -13.63
CA ASN A 238 15.15 -9.73 -13.97
C ASN A 238 14.74 -10.59 -12.77
N LEU A 239 15.24 -10.34 -11.58
CA LEU A 239 14.82 -11.04 -10.37
C LEU A 239 13.47 -10.52 -9.89
N PHE A 240 12.50 -11.42 -9.77
CA PHE A 240 11.16 -11.14 -9.27
C PHE A 240 10.89 -11.91 -7.97
N LEU A 241 10.41 -11.20 -6.95
CA LEU A 241 10.05 -11.78 -5.66
C LEU A 241 8.63 -11.37 -5.30
N THR A 242 7.77 -12.34 -5.01
CA THR A 242 6.43 -12.11 -4.48
C THR A 242 6.12 -13.08 -3.35
N GLU A 243 4.90 -13.06 -2.85
CA GLU A 243 4.49 -13.95 -1.77
C GLU A 243 3.00 -14.26 -1.82
N ALA A 244 2.62 -15.46 -1.39
CA ALA A 244 1.23 -15.83 -1.12
C ALA A 244 0.98 -15.70 0.38
N LEU A 245 0.24 -14.67 0.78
CA LEU A 245 -0.14 -14.38 2.16
C LEU A 245 -1.65 -14.56 2.31
N ALA A 246 -2.07 -15.73 2.82
CA ALA A 246 -3.48 -16.05 3.03
C ALA A 246 -3.60 -17.17 4.06
N GLY A 247 -4.78 -17.31 4.68
CA GLY A 247 -4.97 -18.15 5.86
C GLY A 247 -4.62 -17.39 7.14
N THR A 248 -5.51 -17.39 8.14
CA THR A 248 -5.41 -16.50 9.30
C THR A 248 -5.75 -17.20 10.60
N ALA A 249 -4.97 -16.96 11.64
CA ALA A 249 -5.30 -17.28 13.03
C ALA A 249 -5.13 -16.05 13.93
N PRO A 250 -5.84 -15.97 15.08
CA PRO A 250 -5.61 -14.90 16.04
C PRO A 250 -4.24 -15.02 16.70
N VAL A 251 -3.72 -13.89 17.19
CA VAL A 251 -2.57 -13.84 18.09
C VAL A 251 -3.09 -13.59 19.51
N SER A 252 -2.64 -14.41 20.47
CA SER A 252 -2.93 -14.28 21.88
C SER A 252 -1.77 -13.66 22.65
N ASP A 253 -2.08 -12.94 23.73
CA ASP A 253 -1.06 -12.46 24.67
C ASP A 253 -0.52 -13.60 25.56
N ASP A 254 -1.24 -14.74 25.65
CA ASP A 254 -0.76 -15.97 26.27
C ASP A 254 0.14 -16.74 25.29
N PRO A 255 1.44 -16.93 25.60
CA PRO A 255 2.39 -17.63 24.73
C PRO A 255 2.00 -19.06 24.37
N GLN A 256 1.36 -19.80 25.31
CA GLN A 256 0.96 -21.18 25.07
C GLN A 256 -0.24 -21.25 24.13
N GLU A 257 -1.23 -20.36 24.31
CA GLU A 257 -2.35 -20.23 23.38
C GLU A 257 -1.89 -19.77 21.99
N ASN A 258 -0.96 -18.81 21.96
CA ASN A 258 -0.40 -18.34 20.70
C ASN A 258 0.31 -19.45 19.93
N GLN A 259 1.08 -20.31 20.60
CA GLN A 259 1.72 -21.47 19.98
C GLN A 259 0.68 -22.49 19.48
N ARG A 260 -0.37 -22.76 20.25
CA ARG A 260 -1.47 -23.64 19.81
C ARG A 260 -2.15 -23.12 18.53
N GLN A 261 -2.43 -21.82 18.46
CA GLN A 261 -3.01 -21.18 17.27
C GLN A 261 -2.07 -21.27 16.06
N ALA A 262 -0.77 -21.10 16.28
CA ALA A 262 0.26 -21.23 15.24
C ALA A 262 0.34 -22.66 14.69
N ASP A 263 0.41 -23.66 15.58
CA ASP A 263 0.47 -25.07 15.21
C ASP A 263 -0.82 -25.56 14.52
N TRP A 264 -1.97 -25.06 14.98
CA TRP A 264 -3.25 -25.32 14.32
C TRP A 264 -3.25 -24.73 12.90
N LEU A 265 -2.90 -23.47 12.73
CA LEU A 265 -2.92 -22.79 11.44
C LEU A 265 -2.04 -23.50 10.40
N LEU A 266 -0.86 -23.98 10.80
CA LEU A 266 0.05 -24.73 9.93
C LEU A 266 -0.53 -26.07 9.43
N ARG A 267 -1.51 -26.65 10.17
CA ARG A 267 -2.09 -27.96 9.87
C ARG A 267 -3.50 -27.87 9.28
N ASP A 268 -4.18 -26.74 9.47
CA ASP A 268 -5.57 -26.57 9.05
C ASP A 268 -5.71 -26.61 7.52
N GLU A 269 -6.45 -27.58 7.02
CA GLU A 269 -6.59 -27.83 5.58
C GLU A 269 -7.27 -26.68 4.84
N LYS A 270 -8.30 -26.04 5.45
CA LYS A 270 -8.99 -24.88 4.86
C LYS A 270 -8.01 -23.74 4.59
N ASN A 271 -7.25 -23.34 5.63
CA ASN A 271 -6.30 -22.22 5.54
C ASN A 271 -5.12 -22.54 4.60
N ARG A 272 -4.64 -23.77 4.61
CA ARG A 272 -3.60 -24.24 3.68
C ARG A 272 -4.08 -24.21 2.22
N ASN A 273 -5.31 -24.64 1.97
CA ASN A 273 -5.93 -24.59 0.65
C ASN A 273 -6.13 -23.13 0.20
N GLU A 274 -6.61 -22.25 1.08
CA GLU A 274 -6.74 -20.83 0.79
C GLU A 274 -5.41 -20.20 0.36
N ASN A 275 -4.32 -20.51 1.08
CA ASN A 275 -2.98 -20.05 0.72
C ASN A 275 -2.51 -20.62 -0.62
N TRP A 276 -2.76 -21.91 -0.86
CA TRP A 276 -2.34 -22.58 -2.11
C TRP A 276 -3.06 -22.03 -3.34
N LEU A 277 -4.33 -21.67 -3.23
CA LEU A 277 -5.09 -21.02 -4.31
C LEU A 277 -4.42 -19.69 -4.74
N VAL A 278 -3.85 -18.93 -3.80
CA VAL A 278 -3.09 -17.72 -4.14
C VAL A 278 -1.79 -18.04 -4.88
N VAL A 279 -1.07 -19.10 -4.47
CA VAL A 279 0.13 -19.57 -5.19
C VAL A 279 -0.21 -19.97 -6.62
N GLN A 280 -1.30 -20.72 -6.82
CA GLN A 280 -1.74 -21.18 -8.15
C GLN A 280 -2.13 -20.00 -9.05
N ASP A 281 -2.83 -19.00 -8.50
CA ASP A 281 -3.19 -17.77 -9.22
C ASP A 281 -1.95 -17.03 -9.71
N ILE A 282 -1.00 -16.76 -8.80
CA ILE A 282 0.26 -16.08 -9.13
C ILE A 282 1.04 -16.87 -10.20
N ALA A 283 1.20 -18.18 -10.01
CA ALA A 283 1.91 -19.03 -10.96
C ALA A 283 1.26 -19.05 -12.35
N GLN A 284 -0.07 -19.09 -12.41
CA GLN A 284 -0.81 -19.07 -13.67
C GLN A 284 -0.66 -17.73 -14.40
N ASN A 285 -0.75 -16.62 -13.65
CA ASN A 285 -0.70 -15.27 -14.21
C ASN A 285 0.72 -14.87 -14.67
N LEU A 286 1.75 -15.45 -14.05
CA LEU A 286 3.16 -15.16 -14.39
C LEU A 286 3.77 -16.16 -15.40
N ARG A 287 3.03 -17.18 -15.83
CA ARG A 287 3.55 -18.28 -16.67
C ARG A 287 4.32 -17.78 -17.90
N ASP A 288 3.77 -16.80 -18.61
CA ASP A 288 4.35 -16.29 -19.85
C ASP A 288 5.34 -15.14 -19.63
N LEU A 289 5.51 -14.69 -18.38
CA LEU A 289 6.37 -13.58 -17.98
C LEU A 289 7.65 -14.05 -17.28
N THR A 290 7.77 -15.36 -16.97
CA THR A 290 8.88 -15.91 -16.20
C THR A 290 9.55 -17.08 -16.90
N GLU A 291 10.89 -17.18 -16.75
CA GLU A 291 11.69 -18.33 -17.19
C GLU A 291 11.78 -19.42 -16.11
N THR A 292 11.87 -18.99 -14.85
CA THR A 292 11.87 -19.87 -13.68
C THR A 292 10.80 -19.44 -12.69
N PHE A 293 10.27 -20.38 -11.89
CA PHE A 293 9.30 -20.10 -10.85
C PHE A 293 9.45 -21.08 -9.70
N GLU A 294 9.81 -20.57 -8.54
CA GLU A 294 10.09 -21.37 -7.35
C GLU A 294 9.15 -20.95 -6.21
N VAL A 295 8.54 -21.91 -5.54
CA VAL A 295 7.67 -21.71 -4.37
C VAL A 295 8.38 -22.24 -3.12
N GLY A 296 8.57 -21.37 -2.15
CA GLY A 296 9.19 -21.70 -0.87
C GLY A 296 8.28 -22.50 0.06
N GLU A 297 8.86 -22.95 1.16
CA GLU A 297 8.16 -23.66 2.24
C GLU A 297 7.05 -22.80 2.85
N LEU A 298 6.08 -23.48 3.48
CA LEU A 298 5.01 -22.83 4.22
C LEU A 298 5.55 -22.30 5.56
N GLU A 299 5.48 -20.99 5.74
CA GLU A 299 5.93 -20.28 6.93
C GLU A 299 4.76 -19.56 7.64
N LEU A 300 4.97 -19.16 8.89
CA LEU A 300 4.08 -18.25 9.60
C LEU A 300 4.60 -16.82 9.52
N LYS A 301 3.69 -15.88 9.27
CA LYS A 301 3.94 -14.45 9.40
C LYS A 301 3.14 -13.88 10.58
N PRO A 302 3.78 -13.72 11.76
CA PRO A 302 3.13 -13.11 12.90
C PRO A 302 2.99 -11.60 12.71
N LEU A 303 1.82 -11.06 13.10
CA LEU A 303 1.51 -9.66 13.20
C LEU A 303 0.93 -9.37 14.59
N ARG A 304 0.61 -8.09 14.87
CA ARG A 304 0.17 -7.66 16.21
C ARG A 304 -1.08 -8.40 16.74
N LYS A 305 -2.07 -8.67 15.91
CA LYS A 305 -3.39 -9.22 16.32
C LYS A 305 -3.77 -10.50 15.59
N VAL A 306 -3.07 -10.82 14.53
CA VAL A 306 -3.30 -12.02 13.72
C VAL A 306 -1.96 -12.55 13.22
N GLN A 307 -1.96 -13.82 12.82
CA GLN A 307 -0.85 -14.45 12.11
C GLN A 307 -1.37 -15.08 10.83
N HIS A 308 -0.55 -15.09 9.79
CA HIS A 308 -0.91 -15.60 8.48
C HIS A 308 0.02 -16.72 8.03
N LEU A 309 -0.49 -17.58 7.13
CA LEU A 309 0.36 -18.46 6.35
C LEU A 309 1.03 -17.67 5.22
N LEU A 310 2.30 -17.95 5.00
CA LEU A 310 3.15 -17.29 4.01
C LEU A 310 3.89 -18.33 3.18
N ARG A 311 3.89 -18.18 1.84
CA ARG A 311 4.88 -18.79 0.95
C ARG A 311 5.59 -17.71 0.14
N LYS A 312 6.92 -17.70 0.21
CA LYS A 312 7.75 -16.85 -0.64
C LYS A 312 7.83 -17.45 -2.04
N ILE A 313 7.78 -16.61 -3.04
CA ILE A 313 7.85 -16.99 -4.44
C ILE A 313 8.99 -16.20 -5.08
N ARG A 314 9.87 -16.90 -5.77
CA ARG A 314 10.99 -16.36 -6.53
C ARG A 314 10.84 -16.76 -8.00
N ALA A 315 11.12 -15.84 -8.90
CA ALA A 315 11.12 -16.10 -10.33
C ALA A 315 12.21 -15.29 -11.02
N ASP A 316 12.71 -15.79 -12.13
CA ASP A 316 13.50 -15.02 -13.08
C ASP A 316 12.58 -14.63 -14.24
N LEU A 317 12.54 -13.34 -14.54
CA LEU A 317 11.66 -12.78 -15.58
C LEU A 317 12.24 -13.06 -16.97
N ALA A 318 11.34 -13.27 -17.93
CA ALA A 318 11.70 -13.41 -19.34
C ALA A 318 12.36 -12.12 -19.88
N ALA A 319 13.14 -12.23 -20.95
CA ALA A 319 13.99 -11.13 -21.47
C ALA A 319 13.24 -9.84 -21.85
N HIS A 320 11.92 -9.90 -22.03
CA HIS A 320 11.09 -8.76 -22.45
C HIS A 320 10.01 -8.41 -21.41
N TYR A 321 10.30 -8.57 -20.13
CA TYR A 321 9.38 -8.19 -19.06
C TYR A 321 9.18 -6.67 -19.01
N GLN A 322 8.01 -6.27 -18.52
CA GLN A 322 7.65 -4.87 -18.22
C GLN A 322 6.90 -4.83 -16.88
N ASP A 323 7.16 -3.82 -16.03
CA ASP A 323 6.44 -3.66 -14.76
C ASP A 323 4.94 -3.47 -14.99
N ALA A 324 4.54 -2.82 -16.08
CA ALA A 324 3.14 -2.71 -16.50
C ALA A 324 2.49 -4.08 -16.71
N ALA A 325 3.17 -4.99 -17.40
CA ALA A 325 2.68 -6.35 -17.62
C ALA A 325 2.60 -7.15 -16.30
N LEU A 326 3.60 -7.02 -15.42
CA LEU A 326 3.61 -7.66 -14.10
C LEU A 326 2.45 -7.16 -13.22
N LEU A 327 2.25 -5.84 -13.14
CA LEU A 327 1.15 -5.24 -12.40
C LEU A 327 -0.21 -5.71 -12.94
N ASN A 328 -0.41 -5.70 -14.26
CA ASN A 328 -1.65 -6.17 -14.88
C ASN A 328 -1.90 -7.66 -14.65
N ALA A 329 -0.83 -8.49 -14.62
CA ALA A 329 -0.94 -9.93 -14.44
C ALA A 329 -1.38 -10.31 -13.01
N ILE A 330 -0.81 -9.66 -11.99
CA ILE A 330 -1.00 -10.09 -10.59
C ILE A 330 -1.91 -9.19 -9.76
N HIS A 331 -2.27 -7.98 -10.23
CA HIS A 331 -3.14 -7.08 -9.47
C HIS A 331 -4.59 -7.10 -9.98
N PRO A 332 -5.57 -7.22 -9.04
CA PRO A 332 -5.44 -7.64 -7.65
C PRO A 332 -5.29 -9.15 -7.53
N THR A 333 -4.43 -9.61 -6.61
CA THR A 333 -4.21 -11.04 -6.37
C THR A 333 -5.46 -11.74 -5.83
N ALA A 334 -5.49 -13.09 -5.92
CA ALA A 334 -6.52 -13.90 -5.28
C ALA A 334 -6.54 -13.76 -3.73
N ALA A 335 -5.49 -13.17 -3.13
CA ALA A 335 -5.45 -12.87 -1.69
C ALA A 335 -6.40 -11.74 -1.29
N VAL A 336 -6.75 -10.83 -2.21
CA VAL A 336 -7.59 -9.65 -1.94
C VAL A 336 -8.82 -9.51 -2.86
N SER A 337 -8.91 -10.30 -3.93
CA SER A 337 -10.02 -10.30 -4.89
C SER A 337 -10.78 -11.62 -4.88
N GLY A 338 -10.21 -12.66 -5.41
CA GLY A 338 -10.78 -13.99 -5.54
C GLY A 338 -10.33 -14.67 -6.84
N LEU A 339 -10.81 -15.89 -7.05
CA LEU A 339 -10.38 -16.76 -8.15
C LEU A 339 -11.57 -17.48 -8.78
N PRO A 340 -11.79 -17.41 -10.11
CA PRO A 340 -11.07 -16.59 -11.10
C PRO A 340 -11.30 -15.08 -10.90
N GLN A 341 -10.27 -14.26 -11.16
CA GLN A 341 -10.25 -12.82 -10.85
C GLN A 341 -11.44 -12.05 -11.47
N GLN A 342 -11.72 -12.23 -12.77
CA GLN A 342 -12.80 -11.49 -13.45
C GLN A 342 -14.17 -11.82 -12.86
N GLN A 343 -14.44 -13.11 -12.60
CA GLN A 343 -15.69 -13.57 -11.98
C GLN A 343 -15.82 -13.00 -10.57
N ALA A 344 -14.73 -13.02 -9.81
CA ALA A 344 -14.69 -12.44 -8.46
C ALA A 344 -15.05 -10.96 -8.47
N LYS A 345 -14.43 -10.14 -9.33
CA LYS A 345 -14.75 -8.71 -9.47
C LYS A 345 -16.22 -8.47 -9.81
N MET A 346 -16.81 -9.26 -10.74
CA MET A 346 -18.23 -9.14 -11.09
C MET A 346 -19.16 -9.50 -9.94
N ILE A 347 -18.80 -10.47 -9.11
CA ILE A 347 -19.62 -10.88 -7.97
C ILE A 347 -19.48 -9.88 -6.83
N LEU A 348 -18.26 -9.41 -6.55
CA LEU A 348 -18.01 -8.36 -5.55
C LEU A 348 -18.82 -7.09 -5.84
N SER A 349 -18.88 -6.64 -7.09
CA SER A 349 -19.66 -5.45 -7.47
C SER A 349 -21.18 -5.59 -7.26
N LYS A 350 -21.68 -6.82 -7.10
CA LYS A 350 -23.11 -7.10 -6.81
C LYS A 350 -23.38 -7.24 -5.31
N ILE A 351 -22.38 -7.69 -4.56
CA ILE A 351 -22.50 -7.97 -3.11
C ILE A 351 -22.14 -6.73 -2.30
N GLU A 352 -20.97 -6.14 -2.57
CA GLU A 352 -20.47 -4.98 -1.81
C GLU A 352 -21.23 -3.71 -2.17
N THR A 353 -21.68 -2.98 -1.16
CA THR A 353 -22.48 -1.74 -1.33
C THR A 353 -21.63 -0.47 -1.35
N PHE A 354 -20.33 -0.61 -1.57
CA PHE A 354 -19.35 0.50 -1.60
C PHE A 354 -18.25 0.22 -2.61
N GLU A 355 -17.58 1.29 -3.03
CA GLU A 355 -16.39 1.19 -3.87
C GLU A 355 -15.13 1.10 -3.01
N ARG A 356 -14.28 0.15 -3.32
CA ARG A 356 -13.00 -0.06 -2.60
C ARG A 356 -12.00 1.06 -2.85
N GLY A 357 -11.98 1.64 -4.07
CA GLY A 357 -11.01 2.64 -4.46
C GLY A 357 -9.57 2.15 -4.26
N TRP A 358 -8.81 2.82 -3.40
CA TRP A 358 -7.45 2.44 -3.04
C TRP A 358 -7.35 1.21 -2.12
N TYR A 359 -8.40 0.87 -1.38
CA TYR A 359 -8.39 -0.33 -0.56
C TYR A 359 -8.28 -1.60 -1.41
N ALA A 360 -7.40 -2.51 -1.03
CA ALA A 360 -7.01 -3.69 -1.81
C ALA A 360 -6.44 -3.36 -3.20
N GLY A 361 -6.05 -2.11 -3.42
CA GLY A 361 -5.20 -1.66 -4.50
C GLY A 361 -3.72 -1.93 -4.23
N THR A 362 -2.84 -1.18 -4.87
CA THR A 362 -1.39 -1.30 -4.64
C THR A 362 -0.71 0.05 -4.62
N PHE A 363 0.36 0.19 -3.81
CA PHE A 363 1.25 1.34 -3.79
C PHE A 363 2.70 0.91 -3.87
N GLY A 364 3.49 1.70 -4.57
CA GLY A 364 4.90 1.40 -4.72
C GLY A 364 5.68 2.45 -5.48
N VAL A 365 6.84 2.04 -5.91
CA VAL A 365 7.76 2.78 -6.76
C VAL A 365 8.22 1.86 -7.88
N MET A 366 8.38 2.41 -9.07
CA MET A 366 9.00 1.71 -10.20
C MET A 366 10.01 2.61 -10.90
N SER A 367 11.09 2.00 -11.36
CA SER A 367 12.15 2.60 -12.14
C SER A 367 12.62 1.61 -13.23
N LYS A 368 13.55 2.01 -14.05
CA LYS A 368 14.12 1.13 -15.08
C LYS A 368 14.73 -0.13 -14.50
N THR A 369 15.39 -0.05 -13.34
CA THR A 369 16.16 -1.16 -12.77
C THR A 369 15.44 -1.89 -11.65
N ASP A 370 14.55 -1.23 -10.94
CA ASP A 370 13.88 -1.78 -9.76
C ASP A 370 12.42 -1.32 -9.64
N ALA A 371 11.60 -2.17 -9.04
CA ALA A 371 10.24 -1.85 -8.67
C ALA A 371 9.89 -2.58 -7.37
N GLU A 372 9.13 -1.93 -6.49
CA GLU A 372 8.59 -2.56 -5.30
C GLU A 372 7.20 -2.03 -4.99
N PHE A 373 6.24 -2.96 -4.86
CA PHE A 373 4.84 -2.66 -4.60
C PHE A 373 4.30 -3.49 -3.44
N CYS A 374 3.47 -2.86 -2.62
CA CYS A 374 2.71 -3.52 -1.56
C CYS A 374 1.21 -3.53 -1.89
N VAL A 375 0.47 -4.48 -1.33
CA VAL A 375 -0.99 -4.54 -1.41
C VAL A 375 -1.59 -3.59 -0.36
N ALA A 376 -2.49 -2.70 -0.77
CA ALA A 376 -3.02 -1.62 0.06
C ALA A 376 -4.16 -2.08 0.99
N ILE A 377 -3.84 -3.00 1.90
CA ILE A 377 -4.73 -3.47 2.98
C ILE A 377 -4.30 -2.93 4.33
N ARG A 378 -5.06 -3.23 5.38
CA ARG A 378 -4.84 -2.66 6.73
C ARG A 378 -4.74 -1.14 6.65
N SER A 379 -5.75 -0.54 6.02
CA SER A 379 -5.74 0.83 5.55
C SER A 379 -7.03 1.57 5.90
N ALA A 380 -6.94 2.88 5.86
CA ALA A 380 -8.05 3.78 6.13
C ALA A 380 -7.94 5.06 5.32
N PHE A 381 -9.07 5.63 4.95
CA PHE A 381 -9.14 7.05 4.62
C PHE A 381 -9.28 7.87 5.91
N VAL A 382 -8.45 8.90 6.05
CA VAL A 382 -8.48 9.88 7.14
C VAL A 382 -8.95 11.20 6.57
N GLU A 383 -10.14 11.63 6.98
CA GLU A 383 -10.83 12.79 6.48
C GLU A 383 -11.19 13.72 7.63
N SER A 384 -10.17 14.15 8.39
CA SER A 384 -10.31 15.01 9.57
C SER A 384 -11.13 14.35 10.71
N HIS A 385 -12.44 14.58 10.77
CA HIS A 385 -13.36 14.04 11.79
C HIS A 385 -13.97 12.69 11.39
N ARG A 386 -13.71 12.20 10.19
CA ARG A 386 -14.20 10.91 9.68
C ARG A 386 -13.02 10.01 9.32
N ILE A 387 -13.08 8.76 9.78
CA ILE A 387 -12.14 7.73 9.40
C ILE A 387 -12.93 6.56 8.81
N ARG A 388 -12.53 6.10 7.62
CA ARG A 388 -13.11 4.93 6.96
C ARG A 388 -12.07 3.83 6.96
N VAL A 389 -12.31 2.79 7.78
CA VAL A 389 -11.42 1.64 7.94
C VAL A 389 -11.96 0.48 7.13
N PHE A 390 -11.08 -0.22 6.44
CA PHE A 390 -11.45 -1.38 5.63
C PHE A 390 -10.85 -2.66 6.17
N ALA A 391 -11.63 -3.74 6.10
CA ALA A 391 -11.16 -5.09 6.42
C ALA A 391 -11.87 -6.12 5.53
N GLY A 392 -11.17 -7.18 5.14
CA GLY A 392 -11.72 -8.24 4.31
C GLY A 392 -11.31 -9.62 4.80
N ALA A 393 -12.10 -10.63 4.40
CA ALA A 393 -11.83 -12.03 4.65
C ALA A 393 -11.98 -12.87 3.38
N GLY A 394 -11.11 -13.87 3.21
CA GLY A 394 -11.13 -14.80 2.10
C GLY A 394 -12.13 -15.92 2.33
N ILE A 395 -13.17 -15.97 1.51
CA ILE A 395 -14.22 -16.99 1.55
C ILE A 395 -13.84 -18.13 0.60
N VAL A 396 -13.73 -19.32 1.15
CA VAL A 396 -13.49 -20.58 0.43
C VAL A 396 -14.50 -21.63 0.88
N GLU A 397 -14.52 -22.78 0.23
CA GLU A 397 -15.33 -23.89 0.71
C GLU A 397 -14.99 -24.22 2.17
N GLY A 398 -16.00 -24.39 3.02
CA GLY A 398 -15.85 -24.61 4.46
C GLY A 398 -15.78 -23.34 5.31
N SER A 399 -15.75 -22.13 4.74
CA SER A 399 -15.83 -20.88 5.50
C SER A 399 -17.13 -20.79 6.32
N GLN A 400 -17.02 -20.28 7.54
CA GLN A 400 -18.15 -20.11 8.45
C GLN A 400 -18.45 -18.61 8.61
N PRO A 401 -19.68 -18.13 8.30
CA PRO A 401 -20.00 -16.70 8.28
C PRO A 401 -19.63 -15.92 9.55
N LEU A 402 -19.84 -16.51 10.72
CA LEU A 402 -19.52 -15.87 12.01
C LEU A 402 -18.01 -15.81 12.29
N GLU A 403 -17.25 -16.79 11.84
CA GLU A 403 -15.79 -16.80 11.99
C GLU A 403 -15.17 -15.74 11.10
N GLU A 404 -15.65 -15.61 9.86
CA GLU A 404 -15.21 -14.58 8.91
C GLU A 404 -15.58 -13.17 9.41
N TRP A 405 -16.76 -13.00 10.05
CA TRP A 405 -17.09 -11.75 10.73
C TRP A 405 -16.10 -11.40 11.84
N GLN A 406 -15.76 -12.36 12.69
CA GLN A 406 -14.77 -12.14 13.75
C GLN A 406 -13.38 -11.82 13.19
N GLU A 407 -13.02 -12.38 12.05
CA GLU A 407 -11.75 -12.10 11.38
C GLU A 407 -11.68 -10.63 10.92
N ILE A 408 -12.70 -10.13 10.23
CA ILE A 408 -12.70 -8.73 9.77
C ILE A 408 -12.74 -7.73 10.94
N GLU A 409 -13.46 -8.03 12.01
CA GLU A 409 -13.46 -7.19 13.22
C GLU A 409 -12.06 -7.13 13.86
N ARG A 410 -11.34 -8.25 13.95
CA ARG A 410 -9.94 -8.28 14.45
C ARG A 410 -9.00 -7.49 13.54
N LYS A 411 -9.18 -7.60 12.21
CA LYS A 411 -8.37 -6.85 11.23
C LYS A 411 -8.62 -5.34 11.34
N ALA A 412 -9.87 -4.90 11.44
CA ALA A 412 -10.23 -3.50 11.62
C ALA A 412 -9.73 -2.93 12.97
N ALA A 413 -9.82 -3.73 14.04
CA ALA A 413 -9.36 -3.34 15.37
C ALA A 413 -7.86 -2.98 15.40
N GLY A 414 -7.05 -3.52 14.50
CA GLY A 414 -5.63 -3.17 14.38
C GLY A 414 -5.38 -1.67 14.17
N LEU A 415 -6.24 -1.00 13.40
CA LEU A 415 -6.16 0.45 13.18
C LEU A 415 -7.02 1.24 14.17
N ILE A 416 -8.25 0.79 14.44
CA ILE A 416 -9.19 1.48 15.33
C ILE A 416 -8.60 1.63 16.74
N SER A 417 -7.91 0.63 17.26
CA SER A 417 -7.28 0.66 18.59
C SER A 417 -6.17 1.70 18.75
N LEU A 418 -5.68 2.28 17.64
CA LEU A 418 -4.65 3.33 17.71
C LEU A 418 -5.18 4.61 18.36
N PHE A 419 -6.46 4.94 18.20
CA PHE A 419 -7.08 6.15 18.71
C PHE A 419 -8.31 5.89 19.60
N ALA A 420 -8.96 4.73 19.47
CA ALA A 420 -10.09 4.38 20.31
C ALA A 420 -9.65 4.14 21.78
N LYS A 421 -10.43 4.67 22.74
CA LYS A 421 -10.36 4.23 24.14
C LYS A 421 -11.02 2.85 24.23
N ASN A 422 -10.42 1.93 24.97
CA ASN A 422 -11.10 0.72 25.38
C ASN A 422 -12.35 1.10 26.19
N GLN A 423 -13.50 0.60 25.80
CA GLN A 423 -14.73 0.70 26.60
C GLN A 423 -14.61 -0.21 27.82
#